data_b8fe8645462746d398c76ae15112f2f1
#
_entry.id   b8fe8645462746d398c76ae15112f2f1
#
_cell.length_a   1.000
_cell.length_b   1.000
_cell.length_c   1.000
_cell.angle_alpha   90.00
_cell.angle_beta   90.00
_cell.angle_gamma   90.00
#
_symmetry.space_group_name_H-M   'P 1'
#
loop_
_entity.id
_entity.type
_entity.pdbx_description
1 polymer ?
#
loop_
_entity_poly.entity_id
_entity_poly.type
_entity_poly.pdbx_seq_one_letter_code
_entity_poly.pdbx_strand_id
1 'polypeptide(L)'
;LPHRLYGFLKTDARFSAGAWGEKALEHIEHTAFPVFVGGTGLYLRAFFDGIVDIPPIPDDILTRLTEACRIEGSLVLHRKLKEIDPAYAARIHENDRQRIVRALCVYEATGKTFSWWHSQTPPPRDADVLRIGLRLPLDTLTPLLARRIDLMLEAGALEEARSEYAVFPEGTLPGWSGIGCRELHLY
;
A
#
# COMPACT_ATOMS: atom_id res chain seq x y z
N LEU A 1 7.96 13.27 -22.20
CA LEU A 1 8.55 13.29 -20.85
C LEU A 1 8.82 11.87 -20.40
N PRO A 2 9.98 11.57 -19.80
CA PRO A 2 10.26 10.24 -19.29
C PRO A 2 9.32 9.93 -18.11
N HIS A 3 8.70 8.75 -18.14
CA HIS A 3 7.93 8.19 -17.03
C HIS A 3 8.77 7.11 -16.35
N ARG A 4 8.77 7.09 -15.03
CA ARG A 4 9.56 6.17 -14.21
C ARG A 4 8.68 5.44 -13.20
N LEU A 5 9.14 4.30 -12.73
CA LEU A 5 8.48 3.47 -11.73
C LEU A 5 7.12 2.90 -12.18
N TYR A 6 7.02 2.56 -13.48
CA TYR A 6 5.91 1.83 -14.07
C TYR A 6 6.38 0.47 -14.56
N GLY A 7 5.60 -0.59 -14.36
CA GLY A 7 5.82 -1.92 -14.92
C GLY A 7 7.16 -2.57 -14.59
N PHE A 8 7.75 -2.25 -13.43
CA PHE A 8 9.07 -2.77 -13.05
C PHE A 8 9.02 -3.90 -12.02
N LEU A 9 7.85 -4.18 -11.47
CA LEU A 9 7.64 -5.26 -10.50
C LEU A 9 6.96 -6.45 -11.17
N LYS A 10 7.31 -7.64 -10.72
CA LYS A 10 6.57 -8.87 -11.05
C LYS A 10 5.33 -8.99 -10.17
N THR A 11 4.37 -9.81 -10.60
CA THR A 11 3.09 -10.03 -9.90
C THR A 11 3.26 -10.60 -8.49
N ASP A 12 4.31 -11.38 -8.24
CA ASP A 12 4.65 -11.95 -6.93
C ASP A 12 5.49 -11.02 -6.04
N ALA A 13 5.98 -9.90 -6.59
CA ALA A 13 6.89 -9.01 -5.88
C ALA A 13 6.17 -8.19 -4.79
N ARG A 14 6.66 -8.29 -3.54
CA ARG A 14 6.26 -7.39 -2.46
C ARG A 14 7.04 -6.09 -2.57
N PHE A 15 6.35 -4.97 -2.46
CA PHE A 15 6.96 -3.65 -2.56
C PHE A 15 6.39 -2.69 -1.53
N SER A 16 7.25 -2.04 -0.78
CA SER A 16 6.87 -1.12 0.29
C SER A 16 6.95 0.35 -0.14
N ALA A 17 6.28 1.22 0.61
CA ALA A 17 6.38 2.67 0.41
C ALA A 17 7.80 3.19 0.67
N GLY A 18 8.56 2.55 1.59
CA GLY A 18 9.98 2.85 1.82
C GLY A 18 10.84 2.51 0.60
N ALA A 19 10.75 1.26 0.12
CA ALA A 19 11.47 0.82 -1.08
C ALA A 19 11.11 1.66 -2.33
N TRP A 20 9.85 2.09 -2.45
CA TRP A 20 9.45 3.03 -3.50
C TRP A 20 10.15 4.39 -3.35
N GLY A 21 10.26 4.88 -2.13
CA GLY A 21 10.92 6.15 -1.84
C GLY A 21 12.41 6.13 -2.20
N GLU A 22 13.12 5.03 -1.90
CA GLU A 22 14.53 4.84 -2.29
C GLU A 22 14.69 4.85 -3.81
N LYS A 23 13.86 4.07 -4.53
CA LYS A 23 13.89 4.09 -6.00
C LYS A 23 13.52 5.44 -6.61
N ALA A 24 12.61 6.17 -5.99
CA ALA A 24 12.28 7.51 -6.44
C ALA A 24 13.47 8.47 -6.30
N LEU A 25 14.26 8.35 -5.22
CA LEU A 25 15.49 9.14 -5.04
C LEU A 25 16.49 8.93 -6.16
N GLU A 26 16.77 7.68 -6.56
CA GLU A 26 17.68 7.36 -7.66
C GLU A 26 17.33 8.12 -8.95
N HIS A 27 16.05 8.39 -9.16
CA HIS A 27 15.58 9.07 -10.38
C HIS A 27 15.55 10.60 -10.28
N ILE A 28 15.36 11.16 -9.08
CA ILE A 28 15.29 12.61 -8.93
C ILE A 28 16.66 13.28 -8.82
N GLU A 29 17.70 12.57 -8.36
CA GLU A 29 19.08 13.10 -8.26
C GLU A 29 19.58 13.73 -9.56
N HIS A 30 19.09 13.27 -10.70
CA HIS A 30 19.46 13.74 -12.03
C HIS A 30 18.34 14.49 -12.75
N THR A 31 17.28 14.91 -12.01
CA THR A 31 16.11 15.55 -12.60
C THR A 31 15.93 16.95 -12.03
N ALA A 32 16.10 17.98 -12.86
CA ALA A 32 15.96 19.38 -12.43
C ALA A 32 14.55 19.73 -11.90
N PHE A 33 13.52 19.06 -12.41
CA PHE A 33 12.13 19.34 -12.02
C PHE A 33 11.32 18.01 -11.98
N PRO A 34 11.41 17.23 -10.90
CA PRO A 34 10.67 15.98 -10.78
C PRO A 34 9.18 16.26 -10.52
N VAL A 35 8.30 15.53 -11.23
CA VAL A 35 6.85 15.57 -11.03
C VAL A 35 6.38 14.22 -10.56
N PHE A 36 5.82 14.15 -9.36
CA PHE A 36 5.22 12.95 -8.80
C PHE A 36 3.73 12.93 -9.09
N VAL A 37 3.24 11.86 -9.70
CA VAL A 37 1.82 11.68 -10.04
C VAL A 37 1.30 10.41 -9.40
N GLY A 38 0.18 10.49 -8.71
CA GLY A 38 -0.43 9.29 -8.11
C GLY A 38 -1.65 9.59 -7.25
N GLY A 39 -2.44 8.56 -6.99
CA GLY A 39 -3.62 8.62 -6.12
C GLY A 39 -3.37 8.08 -4.70
N THR A 40 -2.31 7.28 -4.50
CA THR A 40 -2.00 6.67 -3.20
C THR A 40 -1.15 7.60 -2.36
N GLY A 41 -1.80 8.40 -1.51
CA GLY A 41 -1.11 9.36 -0.64
C GLY A 41 -0.07 8.76 0.32
N LEU A 42 -0.11 7.43 0.57
CA LEU A 42 0.87 6.75 1.43
C LEU A 42 2.29 6.86 0.87
N TYR A 43 2.50 6.60 -0.41
CA TYR A 43 3.83 6.62 -1.02
C TYR A 43 4.42 8.04 -1.03
N LEU A 44 3.62 9.02 -1.42
CA LEU A 44 4.04 10.42 -1.40
C LEU A 44 4.34 10.91 0.02
N ARG A 45 3.49 10.56 1.00
CA ARG A 45 3.77 10.87 2.41
C ARG A 45 5.04 10.17 2.91
N ALA A 46 5.20 8.89 2.62
CA ALA A 46 6.40 8.17 3.01
C ALA A 46 7.67 8.82 2.47
N PHE A 47 7.60 9.31 1.24
CA PHE A 47 8.73 9.98 0.59
C PHE A 47 9.03 11.36 1.17
N PHE A 48 8.02 12.22 1.32
CA PHE A 48 8.22 13.61 1.74
C PHE A 48 8.22 13.79 3.26
N ASP A 49 7.32 13.10 3.95
CA ASP A 49 7.11 13.28 5.39
C ASP A 49 7.89 12.25 6.23
N GLY A 50 8.53 11.28 5.56
CA GLY A 50 9.24 10.17 6.18
C GLY A 50 8.34 8.97 6.49
N ILE A 51 8.95 7.80 6.55
CA ILE A 51 8.33 6.56 7.01
C ILE A 51 9.32 5.82 7.91
N VAL A 52 8.82 5.24 8.99
CA VAL A 52 9.63 4.41 9.87
C VAL A 52 9.98 3.09 9.19
N ASP A 53 11.23 2.69 9.30
CA ASP A 53 11.71 1.39 8.79
C ASP A 53 11.44 0.30 9.85
N ILE A 54 10.31 -0.36 9.70
CA ILE A 54 9.93 -1.50 10.54
C ILE A 54 10.49 -2.77 9.90
N PRO A 55 11.23 -3.62 10.65
CA PRO A 55 11.76 -4.87 10.12
C PRO A 55 10.69 -5.76 9.47
N PRO A 56 11.08 -6.62 8.53
CA PRO A 56 10.17 -7.58 7.92
C PRO A 56 9.47 -8.43 8.98
N ILE A 57 8.18 -8.61 8.83
CA ILE A 57 7.38 -9.46 9.71
C ILE A 57 7.43 -10.90 9.17
N PRO A 58 7.78 -11.89 10.01
CA PRO A 58 7.71 -13.31 9.63
C PRO A 58 6.31 -13.70 9.16
N ASP A 59 6.24 -14.50 8.09
CA ASP A 59 4.98 -14.86 7.45
C ASP A 59 4.07 -15.73 8.35
N ASP A 60 4.65 -16.52 9.25
CA ASP A 60 3.92 -17.31 10.24
C ASP A 60 3.16 -16.43 11.24
N ILE A 61 3.78 -15.34 11.72
CA ILE A 61 3.13 -14.35 12.60
C ILE A 61 1.96 -13.68 11.87
N LEU A 62 2.20 -13.24 10.64
CA LEU A 62 1.16 -12.59 9.83
C LEU A 62 -0.02 -13.52 9.56
N THR A 63 0.25 -14.75 9.15
CA THR A 63 -0.78 -15.77 8.86
C THR A 63 -1.60 -16.08 10.11
N ARG A 64 -0.95 -16.33 11.23
CA ARG A 64 -1.61 -16.67 12.50
C ARG A 64 -2.49 -15.52 13.02
N LEU A 65 -2.00 -14.29 13.01
CA LEU A 65 -2.79 -13.14 13.48
C LEU A 65 -3.91 -12.77 12.52
N THR A 66 -3.73 -12.97 11.22
CA THR A 66 -4.80 -12.79 10.23
C THR A 66 -5.91 -13.80 10.45
N GLU A 67 -5.55 -15.08 10.69
CA GLU A 67 -6.52 -16.13 10.97
C GLU A 67 -7.21 -15.93 12.33
N ALA A 68 -6.48 -15.53 13.36
CA ALA A 68 -7.06 -15.16 14.64
C ALA A 68 -8.09 -14.02 14.48
N CYS A 69 -7.78 -13.01 13.67
CA CYS A 69 -8.72 -11.92 13.38
C CYS A 69 -9.97 -12.40 12.62
N ARG A 70 -9.83 -13.41 11.76
CA ARG A 70 -10.96 -14.01 11.05
C ARG A 70 -11.87 -14.80 11.99
N ILE A 71 -11.30 -15.58 12.92
CA ILE A 71 -12.02 -16.47 13.83
C ILE A 71 -12.59 -15.71 15.03
N GLU A 72 -11.75 -14.97 15.76
CA GLU A 72 -12.12 -14.29 17.01
C GLU A 72 -12.81 -12.93 16.74
N GLY A 73 -12.61 -12.34 15.57
CA GLY A 73 -13.10 -11.03 15.20
C GLY A 73 -12.16 -9.87 15.58
N SER A 74 -12.31 -8.75 14.86
CA SER A 74 -11.45 -7.58 15.05
C SER A 74 -11.57 -6.94 16.42
N LEU A 75 -12.76 -6.98 17.04
CA LEU A 75 -13.01 -6.44 18.37
C LEU A 75 -12.15 -7.08 19.46
N VAL A 76 -11.97 -8.41 19.40
CA VAL A 76 -11.15 -9.15 20.35
C VAL A 76 -9.69 -8.74 20.20
N LEU A 77 -9.20 -8.71 18.96
CA LEU A 77 -7.82 -8.30 18.67
C LEU A 77 -7.58 -6.83 19.00
N HIS A 78 -8.56 -5.96 18.81
CA HIS A 78 -8.45 -4.56 19.20
C HIS A 78 -8.32 -4.38 20.72
N ARG A 79 -9.02 -5.20 21.53
CA ARG A 79 -8.83 -5.20 22.99
C ARG A 79 -7.41 -5.63 23.37
N LYS A 80 -6.89 -6.71 22.76
CA LYS A 80 -5.48 -7.13 22.95
C LYS A 80 -4.52 -6.00 22.58
N LEU A 81 -4.76 -5.31 21.44
CA LEU A 81 -3.95 -4.17 21.03
C LEU A 81 -4.03 -3.03 22.02
N LYS A 82 -5.20 -2.76 22.62
CA LYS A 82 -5.39 -1.70 23.62
C LYS A 82 -4.58 -1.94 24.91
N GLU A 83 -4.36 -3.20 25.27
CA GLU A 83 -3.51 -3.56 26.43
C GLU A 83 -2.03 -3.36 26.11
N ILE A 84 -1.59 -3.60 24.86
CA ILE A 84 -0.20 -3.53 24.42
C ILE A 84 0.19 -2.11 24.02
N ASP A 85 -0.66 -1.46 23.22
CA ASP A 85 -0.43 -0.13 22.63
C ASP A 85 -1.71 0.72 22.70
N PRO A 86 -2.08 1.21 23.90
CA PRO A 86 -3.31 1.99 24.07
C PRO A 86 -3.32 3.27 23.23
N ALA A 87 -2.16 3.87 23.00
CA ALA A 87 -2.03 5.10 22.21
C ALA A 87 -2.36 4.86 20.74
N TYR A 88 -1.93 3.74 20.15
CA TYR A 88 -2.27 3.40 18.77
C TYR A 88 -3.71 2.90 18.65
N ALA A 89 -4.16 2.05 19.59
CA ALA A 89 -5.52 1.53 19.60
C ALA A 89 -6.58 2.65 19.62
N ALA A 90 -6.33 3.75 20.36
CA ALA A 90 -7.22 4.90 20.40
C ALA A 90 -7.32 5.68 19.09
N ARG A 91 -6.39 5.48 18.15
CA ARG A 91 -6.32 6.19 16.86
C ARG A 91 -6.95 5.42 15.71
N ILE A 92 -7.27 4.15 15.89
CA ILE A 92 -7.82 3.28 14.84
C ILE A 92 -9.20 2.76 15.26
N HIS A 93 -10.04 2.55 14.25
CA HIS A 93 -11.37 1.98 14.49
C HIS A 93 -11.26 0.49 14.83
N GLU A 94 -12.08 0.01 15.75
CA GLU A 94 -12.10 -1.38 16.20
C GLU A 94 -12.45 -2.41 15.12
N ASN A 95 -13.00 -1.97 13.99
CA ASN A 95 -13.27 -2.79 12.81
C ASN A 95 -12.15 -2.71 11.75
N ASP A 96 -11.09 -1.94 11.98
CA ASP A 96 -9.97 -1.83 11.05
C ASP A 96 -9.02 -3.03 11.21
N ARG A 97 -9.45 -4.16 10.66
CA ARG A 97 -8.74 -5.45 10.73
C ARG A 97 -7.28 -5.32 10.30
N GLN A 98 -7.05 -4.62 9.19
CA GLN A 98 -5.72 -4.50 8.62
C GLN A 98 -4.75 -3.79 9.56
N ARG A 99 -5.16 -2.65 10.14
CA ARG A 99 -4.30 -1.90 11.06
C ARG A 99 -4.12 -2.60 12.40
N ILE A 100 -5.17 -3.26 12.92
CA ILE A 100 -5.09 -4.04 14.15
C ILE A 100 -4.09 -5.18 14.00
N VAL A 101 -4.26 -6.03 12.97
CA VAL A 101 -3.36 -7.16 12.69
C VAL A 101 -1.94 -6.66 12.49
N ARG A 102 -1.73 -5.60 11.69
CA ARG A 102 -0.40 -5.05 11.43
C ARG A 102 0.30 -4.61 12.72
N ALA A 103 -0.40 -3.92 13.63
CA ALA A 103 0.19 -3.44 14.88
C ALA A 103 0.57 -4.59 15.81
N LEU A 104 -0.28 -5.63 15.93
CA LEU A 104 0.02 -6.82 16.69
C LEU A 104 1.20 -7.61 16.10
N CYS A 105 1.24 -7.77 14.78
CA CYS A 105 2.37 -8.39 14.08
C CYS A 105 3.70 -7.70 14.37
N VAL A 106 3.70 -6.36 14.32
CA VAL A 106 4.90 -5.57 14.62
C VAL A 106 5.36 -5.79 16.06
N TYR A 107 4.44 -5.78 17.01
CA TYR A 107 4.77 -6.02 18.40
C TYR A 107 5.33 -7.42 18.63
N GLU A 108 4.71 -8.45 18.09
CA GLU A 108 5.19 -9.82 18.24
C GLU A 108 6.54 -10.07 17.59
N ALA A 109 6.78 -9.49 16.41
CA ALA A 109 8.04 -9.66 15.69
C ALA A 109 9.21 -8.87 16.29
N THR A 110 8.93 -7.72 16.95
CA THR A 110 9.99 -6.79 17.34
C THR A 110 10.07 -6.53 18.83
N GLY A 111 9.05 -6.91 19.62
CA GLY A 111 8.93 -6.55 21.03
C GLY A 111 8.66 -5.07 21.28
N LYS A 112 8.44 -4.26 20.24
CA LYS A 112 8.17 -2.83 20.32
C LYS A 112 6.77 -2.51 19.80
N THR A 113 6.07 -1.57 20.46
CA THR A 113 4.74 -1.14 20.03
C THR A 113 4.78 -0.37 18.72
N PHE A 114 3.66 -0.34 18.01
CA PHE A 114 3.55 0.42 16.77
C PHE A 114 3.71 1.93 17.03
N SER A 115 3.20 2.42 18.17
CA SER A 115 3.43 3.81 18.60
C SER A 115 4.91 4.12 18.82
N TRP A 116 5.68 3.18 19.42
CA TRP A 116 7.12 3.36 19.59
C TRP A 116 7.81 3.48 18.22
N TRP A 117 7.50 2.60 17.28
CA TRP A 117 8.07 2.67 15.92
C TRP A 117 7.72 4.01 15.24
N HIS A 118 6.48 4.46 15.32
CA HIS A 118 6.08 5.75 14.77
C HIS A 118 6.82 6.95 15.38
N SER A 119 7.22 6.87 16.64
CA SER A 119 8.06 7.90 17.26
C SER A 119 9.48 7.96 16.71
N GLN A 120 9.93 6.91 16.02
CA GLN A 120 11.23 6.84 15.34
C GLN A 120 11.17 7.28 13.87
N THR A 121 10.02 7.78 13.40
CA THR A 121 9.89 8.27 12.01
C THR A 121 10.93 9.38 11.78
N PRO A 122 11.74 9.29 10.71
CA PRO A 122 12.71 10.33 10.39
C PRO A 122 12.00 11.65 10.09
N PRO A 123 12.69 12.79 10.24
CA PRO A 123 12.11 14.09 9.92
C PRO A 123 11.71 14.16 8.42
N PRO A 124 10.74 15.03 8.08
CA PRO A 124 10.39 15.31 6.69
C PRO A 124 11.62 15.72 5.87
N ARG A 125 11.59 15.42 4.58
CA ARG A 125 12.65 15.86 3.66
C ARG A 125 12.64 17.37 3.53
N ASP A 126 13.83 17.95 3.54
CA ASP A 126 14.03 19.38 3.23
C ASP A 126 13.91 19.57 1.72
N ALA A 127 12.73 19.97 1.25
CA ALA A 127 12.45 20.19 -0.16
C ALA A 127 11.27 21.15 -0.34
N ASP A 128 11.38 22.05 -1.33
CA ASP A 128 10.28 22.89 -1.77
C ASP A 128 9.29 22.05 -2.59
N VAL A 129 8.10 21.83 -2.06
CA VAL A 129 7.09 20.96 -2.67
C VAL A 129 5.81 21.71 -2.99
N LEU A 130 5.47 21.82 -4.28
CA LEU A 130 4.15 22.26 -4.71
C LEU A 130 3.20 21.04 -4.80
N ARG A 131 2.15 21.02 -3.97
CA ARG A 131 1.13 19.96 -3.97
C ARG A 131 -0.12 20.42 -4.71
N ILE A 132 -0.46 19.76 -5.80
CA ILE A 132 -1.63 20.05 -6.63
C ILE A 132 -2.61 18.88 -6.54
N GLY A 133 -3.82 19.14 -6.03
CA GLY A 133 -4.91 18.15 -6.00
C GLY A 133 -5.87 18.38 -7.17
N LEU A 134 -6.15 17.33 -7.94
CA LEU A 134 -7.16 17.34 -8.98
C LEU A 134 -8.44 16.68 -8.46
N ARG A 135 -9.58 17.36 -8.61
CA ARG A 135 -10.90 16.84 -8.22
C ARG A 135 -11.91 17.11 -9.33
N LEU A 136 -12.62 16.08 -9.71
CA LEU A 136 -13.76 16.17 -10.61
C LEU A 136 -15.04 15.74 -9.85
N PRO A 137 -16.21 16.34 -10.14
CA PRO A 137 -17.50 15.83 -9.70
C PRO A 137 -17.73 14.41 -10.20
N LEU A 138 -18.44 13.57 -9.42
CA LEU A 138 -18.64 12.16 -9.76
C LEU A 138 -19.43 11.94 -11.06
N ASP A 139 -20.39 12.80 -11.34
CA ASP A 139 -21.17 12.78 -12.57
C ASP A 139 -20.31 13.02 -13.83
N THR A 140 -19.27 13.84 -13.70
CA THR A 140 -18.27 14.07 -14.75
C THR A 140 -17.24 12.95 -14.79
N LEU A 141 -16.79 12.45 -13.63
CA LEU A 141 -15.73 11.45 -13.52
C LEU A 141 -16.20 10.06 -13.98
N THR A 142 -17.43 9.65 -13.61
CA THR A 142 -17.95 8.31 -13.88
C THR A 142 -17.91 7.92 -15.37
N PRO A 143 -18.41 8.74 -16.31
CA PRO A 143 -18.32 8.40 -17.73
C PRO A 143 -16.88 8.38 -18.28
N LEU A 144 -15.98 9.19 -17.71
CA LEU A 144 -14.56 9.15 -18.09
C LEU A 144 -13.89 7.86 -17.64
N LEU A 145 -14.24 7.36 -16.44
CA LEU A 145 -13.73 6.08 -15.94
C LEU A 145 -14.27 4.92 -16.77
N ALA A 146 -15.57 4.92 -17.11
CA ALA A 146 -16.15 3.89 -17.97
C ALA A 146 -15.41 3.83 -19.32
N ARG A 147 -15.29 4.97 -20.00
CA ARG A 147 -14.54 5.04 -21.25
C ARG A 147 -13.08 4.57 -21.13
N ARG A 148 -12.43 4.89 -20.00
CA ARG A 148 -11.05 4.42 -19.75
C ARG A 148 -10.98 2.90 -19.66
N ILE A 149 -11.96 2.26 -19.00
CA ILE A 149 -12.03 0.80 -18.91
C ILE A 149 -12.18 0.20 -20.31
N ASP A 150 -13.09 0.72 -21.14
CA ASP A 150 -13.28 0.25 -22.50
C ASP A 150 -11.96 0.32 -23.31
N LEU A 151 -11.27 1.47 -23.25
CA LEU A 151 -9.97 1.64 -23.90
C LEU A 151 -8.89 0.69 -23.38
N MET A 152 -8.89 0.37 -22.08
CA MET A 152 -7.95 -0.61 -21.51
C MET A 152 -8.23 -2.01 -22.03
N LEU A 153 -9.50 -2.41 -22.14
CA LEU A 153 -9.89 -3.70 -22.71
C LEU A 153 -9.53 -3.78 -24.19
N GLU A 154 -9.81 -2.74 -24.97
CA GLU A 154 -9.39 -2.64 -26.37
C GLU A 154 -7.86 -2.70 -26.55
N ALA A 155 -7.10 -2.17 -25.59
CA ALA A 155 -5.63 -2.20 -25.58
C ALA A 155 -5.04 -3.54 -25.10
N GLY A 156 -5.87 -4.54 -24.75
CA GLY A 156 -5.43 -5.89 -24.40
C GLY A 156 -5.28 -6.16 -22.90
N ALA A 157 -5.92 -5.38 -22.03
CA ALA A 157 -5.82 -5.60 -20.57
C ALA A 157 -6.29 -6.99 -20.13
N LEU A 158 -7.26 -7.59 -20.84
CA LEU A 158 -7.76 -8.93 -20.55
C LEU A 158 -6.74 -10.01 -20.94
N GLU A 159 -6.08 -9.85 -22.06
CA GLU A 159 -5.03 -10.75 -22.55
C GLU A 159 -3.79 -10.69 -21.66
N GLU A 160 -3.43 -9.48 -21.20
CA GLU A 160 -2.37 -9.29 -20.20
C GLU A 160 -2.70 -10.04 -18.91
N ALA A 161 -3.92 -9.87 -18.37
CA ALA A 161 -4.36 -10.55 -17.16
C ALA A 161 -4.35 -12.09 -17.34
N ARG A 162 -4.80 -12.62 -18.47
CA ARG A 162 -4.74 -14.07 -18.78
C ARG A 162 -3.32 -14.60 -18.85
N SER A 163 -2.40 -13.84 -19.43
CA SER A 163 -1.00 -14.21 -19.51
C SER A 163 -0.34 -14.23 -18.13
N GLU A 164 -0.63 -13.24 -17.29
CA GLU A 164 -0.15 -13.18 -15.91
C GLU A 164 -0.78 -14.28 -15.05
N TYR A 165 -2.07 -14.57 -15.22
CA TYR A 165 -2.74 -15.68 -14.52
C TYR A 165 -2.14 -17.04 -14.83
N ALA A 166 -1.73 -17.27 -16.08
CA ALA A 166 -1.08 -18.52 -16.48
C ALA A 166 0.24 -18.76 -15.75
N VAL A 167 0.93 -17.71 -15.35
CA VAL A 167 2.21 -17.76 -14.60
C VAL A 167 2.01 -17.63 -13.09
N PHE A 168 1.05 -16.83 -12.67
CA PHE A 168 0.77 -16.47 -11.27
C PHE A 168 -0.70 -16.68 -10.91
N PRO A 169 -1.18 -17.95 -10.82
CA PRO A 169 -2.60 -18.23 -10.61
C PRO A 169 -3.13 -17.93 -9.19
N GLU A 170 -2.23 -17.67 -8.23
CA GLU A 170 -2.62 -17.46 -6.83
C GLU A 170 -3.12 -16.03 -6.63
N GLY A 171 -4.43 -15.85 -6.48
CA GLY A 171 -5.09 -14.55 -6.32
C GLY A 171 -4.70 -13.76 -5.06
N THR A 172 -3.89 -14.33 -4.18
CA THR A 172 -3.35 -13.67 -2.98
C THR A 172 -2.02 -12.95 -3.23
N LEU A 173 -1.43 -13.11 -4.41
CA LEU A 173 -0.18 -12.45 -4.76
C LEU A 173 -0.33 -10.92 -4.82
N PRO A 174 0.74 -10.17 -4.46
CA PRO A 174 0.67 -8.72 -4.34
C PRO A 174 0.17 -8.00 -5.59
N GLY A 175 0.55 -8.44 -6.78
CA GLY A 175 0.13 -7.82 -8.05
C GLY A 175 -1.38 -7.86 -8.26
N TRP A 176 -2.07 -8.90 -7.80
CA TRP A 176 -3.52 -9.01 -7.89
C TRP A 176 -4.29 -8.10 -6.92
N SER A 177 -3.60 -7.43 -5.98
CA SER A 177 -4.22 -6.44 -5.09
C SER A 177 -4.48 -5.07 -5.73
N GLY A 178 -3.98 -4.85 -6.94
CA GLY A 178 -4.21 -3.62 -7.69
C GLY A 178 -5.68 -3.42 -8.07
N ILE A 179 -6.09 -2.15 -8.22
CA ILE A 179 -7.47 -1.81 -8.63
C ILE A 179 -7.73 -2.38 -10.03
N GLY A 180 -8.78 -3.19 -10.15
CA GLY A 180 -9.14 -3.90 -11.39
C GLY A 180 -8.42 -5.23 -11.58
N CYS A 181 -7.22 -5.43 -11.00
CA CYS A 181 -6.46 -6.67 -11.15
C CYS A 181 -7.17 -7.86 -10.50
N ARG A 182 -7.77 -7.66 -9.33
CA ARG A 182 -8.53 -8.70 -8.63
C ARG A 182 -9.76 -9.13 -9.43
N GLU A 183 -10.46 -8.18 -10.00
CA GLU A 183 -11.64 -8.42 -10.84
C GLU A 183 -11.26 -9.20 -12.09
N LEU A 184 -10.16 -8.83 -12.76
CA LEU A 184 -9.63 -9.56 -13.92
C LEU A 184 -9.13 -10.97 -13.56
N HIS A 185 -8.57 -11.17 -12.37
CA HIS A 185 -8.17 -12.49 -11.88
C HIS A 185 -9.37 -13.43 -11.65
N LEU A 186 -10.53 -12.88 -11.28
CA LEU A 186 -11.75 -13.66 -11.02
C LEU A 186 -12.60 -13.91 -12.29
N TYR A 187 -12.31 -13.19 -13.39
CA TYR A 187 -13.00 -13.32 -14.68
C TYR A 187 -12.49 -14.51 -15.48
#